data_2b6603ef3c23a4c265586ad6e5ca529c
#
_entry.id   2b6603ef3c23a4c265586ad6e5ca529c
#
_cell.length_a   1.000
_cell.length_b   1.000
_cell.length_c   1.000
_cell.angle_alpha   90.00
_cell.angle_beta   90.00
_cell.angle_gamma   90.00
#
_symmetry.space_group_name_H-M   'P 1'
#
loop_
_entity.id
_entity.type
_entity.pdbx_description
1 polymer ?
#
loop_
_entity_poly.entity_id
_entity_poly.type
_entity_poly.pdbx_seq_one_letter_code
_entity_poly.pdbx_strand_id
1 'polypeptide(L)'
;MPSNNENLTLPEDKKKRKKSENLYIGTPPSNPTKSPFDDFRTSFEFKTEGQTLRIVADDLTTICELGRGAFGVVEKVHHPETNTTMAVKRITPTQDSIKTESLLMDLRTLERSDCPFIVRFYGVMFRQGDVMICMEVMDISLDKFYKCVFSANRLMSEDVLWTISFSVLNALAYLNKELRVIHRDVKPSNMLIGRNGKVKLCDFGISGILRPGSVAHTVDAGCRYYMAPERIDPTTNKRYDQKSDTWSFGISMIEISTGSFPYERHLKDLFKQQKQILHQDAPSLPDDGRFSLTYRQFVQRALKKKVEDRPKPYQLLEDTFLKEQRHCESNIVRFVNDILDNTSAD
;
A
#
# COMPACT_ATOMS: atom_id res chain seq x y z
N MET A 1 53.42 55.78 -2.20
CA MET A 1 52.98 57.22 -2.23
C MET A 1 51.78 57.33 -3.11
N PRO A 2 50.75 58.14 -2.74
CA PRO A 2 50.03 58.22 -1.50
C PRO A 2 48.55 57.79 -1.67
N SER A 3 47.98 57.24 -0.67
CA SER A 3 46.82 57.54 0.17
C SER A 3 45.84 58.61 -0.35
N ASN A 4 44.58 58.29 -0.44
CA ASN A 4 43.48 59.19 -0.10
C ASN A 4 42.32 58.42 0.51
N ASN A 5 42.14 58.67 1.83
CA ASN A 5 40.93 58.45 2.58
C ASN A 5 39.91 59.53 2.20
N GLU A 6 38.70 59.17 1.91
CA GLU A 6 37.57 60.09 2.03
C GLU A 6 36.46 59.44 2.90
N ASN A 7 36.32 60.02 4.06
CA ASN A 7 35.20 59.87 4.98
C ASN A 7 33.92 60.44 4.34
N LEU A 8 32.85 59.64 4.31
CA LEU A 8 31.51 60.15 4.07
C LEU A 8 30.63 59.85 5.29
N THR A 9 30.29 60.94 5.94
CA THR A 9 29.40 61.09 7.10
C THR A 9 27.96 60.82 6.73
N LEU A 10 27.26 60.06 7.57
CA LEU A 10 25.82 59.87 7.54
C LEU A 10 25.08 61.06 8.14
N PRO A 11 23.94 61.50 7.60
CA PRO A 11 23.09 62.48 8.26
C PRO A 11 22.13 61.86 9.27
N GLU A 12 22.06 62.44 10.43
CA GLU A 12 21.04 62.20 11.45
C GLU A 12 19.67 62.67 10.94
N ASP A 13 18.66 61.83 11.01
CA ASP A 13 17.29 62.28 10.84
C ASP A 13 16.39 61.84 12.00
N LYS A 14 15.69 62.83 12.46
CA LYS A 14 14.89 63.06 13.64
C LYS A 14 13.81 61.99 13.91
N LYS A 15 13.81 61.49 15.14
CA LYS A 15 12.71 60.80 15.79
C LYS A 15 11.41 61.67 15.80
N LYS A 16 10.38 61.24 15.07
CA LYS A 16 8.97 61.59 15.35
C LYS A 16 8.28 60.40 15.97
N ARG A 17 8.00 60.51 17.27
CA ARG A 17 7.02 59.60 17.97
C ARG A 17 5.66 59.76 17.32
N LYS A 18 5.15 58.70 16.70
CA LYS A 18 3.73 58.54 16.40
C LYS A 18 3.07 57.70 17.50
N LYS A 19 1.93 58.22 17.94
CA LYS A 19 1.04 57.68 18.98
C LYS A 19 0.60 56.25 18.64
N SER A 20 0.52 55.45 19.69
CA SER A 20 -0.13 54.13 19.73
C SER A 20 -1.56 54.23 19.21
N GLU A 21 -1.84 53.66 18.05
CA GLU A 21 -3.18 53.31 17.64
C GLU A 21 -3.56 51.98 18.27
N ASN A 22 -4.71 51.94 18.90
CA ASN A 22 -5.31 50.78 19.54
C ASN A 22 -5.45 49.65 18.48
N LEU A 23 -4.75 48.52 18.71
CA LEU A 23 -5.09 47.27 18.07
C LEU A 23 -6.45 46.82 18.57
N TYR A 24 -7.47 46.95 17.75
CA TYR A 24 -8.74 46.24 17.92
C TYR A 24 -8.44 44.73 17.81
N ILE A 25 -8.44 44.06 18.94
CA ILE A 25 -8.53 42.58 18.97
C ILE A 25 -9.97 42.26 18.62
N GLY A 26 -10.24 42.09 17.31
CA GLY A 26 -11.48 41.53 16.85
C GLY A 26 -11.60 40.10 17.43
N THR A 27 -12.70 39.87 18.15
CA THR A 27 -13.09 38.49 18.51
C THR A 27 -13.06 37.62 17.26
N PRO A 28 -12.45 36.40 17.33
CA PRO A 28 -12.47 35.49 16.19
C PRO A 28 -13.93 35.19 15.82
N PRO A 29 -14.25 35.07 14.53
CA PRO A 29 -15.60 34.76 14.10
C PRO A 29 -15.99 33.41 14.72
N SER A 30 -17.07 33.41 15.45
CA SER A 30 -17.67 32.26 16.13
C SER A 30 -18.48 31.38 15.18
N ASN A 31 -17.91 31.03 14.04
CA ASN A 31 -18.40 29.95 13.22
C ASN A 31 -17.28 28.91 13.14
N PRO A 32 -17.50 27.69 13.64
CA PRO A 32 -16.59 26.60 13.36
C PRO A 32 -16.57 26.49 11.83
N THR A 33 -15.39 26.72 11.23
CA THR A 33 -15.18 26.46 9.81
C THR A 33 -15.60 25.04 9.57
N LYS A 34 -16.72 24.84 8.81
CA LYS A 34 -17.15 23.52 8.38
C LYS A 34 -15.96 22.79 7.83
N SER A 35 -15.67 21.61 8.37
CA SER A 35 -14.70 20.72 7.80
C SER A 35 -15.08 20.47 6.34
N PRO A 36 -14.14 20.42 5.37
CA PRO A 36 -14.45 20.03 4.01
C PRO A 36 -15.20 18.70 3.89
N PHE A 37 -15.30 17.96 4.99
CA PHE A 37 -15.96 16.66 5.10
C PHE A 37 -17.35 16.69 5.74
N ASP A 38 -17.82 17.85 6.26
CA ASP A 38 -19.14 17.94 6.93
C ASP A 38 -20.32 17.67 5.97
N ASP A 39 -20.09 17.79 4.66
CA ASP A 39 -21.06 17.47 3.61
C ASP A 39 -20.92 16.02 3.09
N PHE A 40 -19.97 15.22 3.63
CA PHE A 40 -19.74 13.84 3.18
C PHE A 40 -20.55 12.82 3.99
N ARG A 41 -20.85 11.71 3.30
CA ARG A 41 -21.70 10.62 3.80
C ARG A 41 -21.14 10.05 5.10
N THR A 42 -21.92 10.12 6.16
CA THR A 42 -21.66 9.41 7.43
C THR A 42 -22.07 7.95 7.36
N SER A 43 -22.48 7.47 6.18
CA SER A 43 -23.04 6.15 5.93
C SER A 43 -22.83 5.72 4.49
N PHE A 44 -22.86 4.41 4.25
CA PHE A 44 -22.89 3.82 2.90
C PHE A 44 -23.98 2.76 2.77
N GLU A 45 -24.35 2.44 1.52
CA GLU A 45 -25.31 1.37 1.22
C GLU A 45 -24.58 0.03 1.10
N PHE A 46 -24.92 -0.91 1.95
CA PHE A 46 -24.40 -2.26 1.93
C PHE A 46 -25.43 -3.20 1.30
N LYS A 47 -25.03 -3.87 0.21
CA LYS A 47 -25.92 -4.79 -0.52
C LYS A 47 -25.63 -6.22 -0.09
N THR A 48 -26.65 -6.88 0.44
CA THR A 48 -26.70 -8.32 0.72
C THR A 48 -27.62 -9.01 -0.30
N GLU A 49 -27.69 -10.35 -0.25
CA GLU A 49 -28.65 -11.10 -1.07
C GLU A 49 -30.09 -10.71 -0.70
N GLY A 50 -30.68 -9.82 -1.51
CA GLY A 50 -32.08 -9.42 -1.40
C GLY A 50 -32.38 -8.14 -0.61
N GLN A 51 -31.39 -7.49 0.01
CA GLN A 51 -31.60 -6.26 0.78
C GLN A 51 -30.45 -5.26 0.58
N THR A 52 -30.82 -3.99 0.60
CA THR A 52 -29.86 -2.88 0.69
C THR A 52 -30.03 -2.24 2.06
N LEU A 53 -29.00 -2.30 2.89
CA LEU A 53 -29.00 -1.75 4.24
C LEU A 53 -28.06 -0.56 4.31
N ARG A 54 -28.43 0.43 5.09
CA ARG A 54 -27.60 1.62 5.32
C ARG A 54 -26.75 1.36 6.56
N ILE A 55 -25.42 1.34 6.39
CA ILE A 55 -24.47 1.21 7.49
C ILE A 55 -24.00 2.61 7.90
N VAL A 56 -24.07 2.89 9.19
CA VAL A 56 -23.60 4.13 9.82
C VAL A 56 -22.40 3.80 10.72
N ALA A 57 -21.47 4.75 10.83
CA ALA A 57 -20.24 4.55 11.60
C ALA A 57 -20.50 4.26 13.09
N ASP A 58 -21.60 4.77 13.65
CA ASP A 58 -21.96 4.57 15.06
C ASP A 58 -22.50 3.17 15.36
N ASP A 59 -22.96 2.45 14.35
CA ASP A 59 -23.49 1.10 14.48
C ASP A 59 -22.37 0.03 14.50
N LEU A 60 -21.12 0.45 14.18
CA LEU A 60 -19.99 -0.44 14.12
C LEU A 60 -19.36 -0.67 15.51
N THR A 61 -19.24 -1.92 15.90
CA THR A 61 -18.56 -2.32 17.13
C THR A 61 -17.17 -2.86 16.80
N THR A 62 -16.12 -2.26 17.37
CA THR A 62 -14.74 -2.73 17.18
C THR A 62 -14.53 -4.04 17.93
N ILE A 63 -14.02 -5.07 17.22
CA ILE A 63 -13.63 -6.36 17.79
C ILE A 63 -12.16 -6.33 18.20
N CYS A 64 -11.25 -5.98 17.28
CA CYS A 64 -9.82 -5.91 17.54
C CYS A 64 -9.10 -5.05 16.48
N GLU A 65 -7.87 -4.62 16.79
CA GLU A 65 -6.97 -4.01 15.82
C GLU A 65 -6.31 -5.12 14.96
N LEU A 66 -6.39 -5.01 13.63
CA LEU A 66 -5.74 -5.90 12.68
C LEU A 66 -4.33 -5.45 12.34
N GLY A 67 -4.09 -4.15 12.37
CA GLY A 67 -2.78 -3.58 12.09
C GLY A 67 -2.77 -2.05 12.15
N ARG A 68 -1.55 -1.53 12.28
CA ARG A 68 -1.26 -0.09 12.31
C ARG A 68 -0.14 0.21 11.34
N GLY A 69 -0.32 1.18 10.49
CA GLY A 69 0.66 1.60 9.49
C GLY A 69 0.77 3.11 9.39
N ALA A 70 1.61 3.57 8.48
CA ALA A 70 1.82 4.99 8.22
C ALA A 70 0.55 5.73 7.75
N PHE A 71 -0.44 4.99 7.25
CA PHE A 71 -1.70 5.53 6.70
C PHE A 71 -2.89 5.39 7.65
N GLY A 72 -2.68 4.97 8.90
CA GLY A 72 -3.73 4.83 9.88
C GLY A 72 -3.82 3.44 10.50
N VAL A 73 -4.95 3.18 11.14
CA VAL A 73 -5.23 1.94 11.86
C VAL A 73 -6.26 1.13 11.07
N VAL A 74 -6.08 -0.18 11.02
CA VAL A 74 -7.06 -1.12 10.47
C VAL A 74 -7.67 -1.91 11.62
N GLU A 75 -8.99 -1.82 11.77
CA GLU A 75 -9.75 -2.48 12.83
C GLU A 75 -10.69 -3.53 12.22
N LYS A 76 -10.85 -4.64 12.91
CA LYS A 76 -11.94 -5.60 12.65
C LYS A 76 -13.16 -5.10 13.40
N VAL A 77 -14.25 -4.88 12.68
CA VAL A 77 -15.50 -4.38 13.26
C VAL A 77 -16.66 -5.31 12.93
N HIS A 78 -17.68 -5.27 13.74
CA HIS A 78 -18.93 -6.00 13.56
C HIS A 78 -20.08 -5.01 13.44
N HIS A 79 -20.95 -5.23 12.46
CA HIS A 79 -22.21 -4.53 12.30
C HIS A 79 -23.35 -5.47 12.76
N PRO A 80 -24.01 -5.18 13.93
CA PRO A 80 -24.97 -6.12 14.54
C PRO A 80 -26.20 -6.38 13.67
N GLU A 81 -26.77 -5.35 13.05
CA GLU A 81 -28.01 -5.46 12.29
C GLU A 81 -27.87 -6.38 11.06
N THR A 82 -26.73 -6.31 10.36
CA THR A 82 -26.45 -7.17 9.20
C THR A 82 -25.71 -8.45 9.58
N ASN A 83 -25.31 -8.61 10.84
CA ASN A 83 -24.42 -9.67 11.31
C ASN A 83 -23.13 -9.80 10.45
N THR A 84 -22.63 -8.66 9.95
CA THR A 84 -21.48 -8.63 9.06
C THR A 84 -20.23 -8.19 9.81
N THR A 85 -19.14 -8.94 9.60
CA THR A 85 -17.81 -8.56 10.07
C THR A 85 -17.03 -7.98 8.91
N MET A 86 -16.40 -6.83 9.12
CA MET A 86 -15.61 -6.14 8.11
C MET A 86 -14.30 -5.55 8.67
N ALA A 87 -13.37 -5.24 7.82
CA ALA A 87 -12.19 -4.45 8.15
C ALA A 87 -12.47 -2.98 7.86
N VAL A 88 -12.14 -2.11 8.80
CA VAL A 88 -12.24 -0.66 8.64
C VAL A 88 -10.85 -0.05 8.76
N LYS A 89 -10.39 0.56 7.69
CA LYS A 89 -9.16 1.36 7.67
C LYS A 89 -9.52 2.79 7.99
N ARG A 90 -9.06 3.27 9.15
CA ARG A 90 -9.25 4.64 9.60
C ARG A 90 -8.04 5.48 9.23
N ILE A 91 -8.27 6.56 8.50
CA ILE A 91 -7.26 7.49 8.02
C ILE A 91 -7.60 8.87 8.54
N THR A 92 -6.69 9.49 9.29
CA THR A 92 -6.80 10.90 9.70
C THR A 92 -6.12 11.76 8.63
N PRO A 93 -6.89 12.54 7.86
CA PRO A 93 -6.34 13.37 6.79
C PRO A 93 -5.55 14.55 7.38
N THR A 94 -4.40 14.89 6.80
CA THR A 94 -3.68 16.13 7.09
C THR A 94 -4.17 17.25 6.18
N GLN A 95 -4.11 18.52 6.61
CA GLN A 95 -4.63 19.67 5.85
C GLN A 95 -4.06 19.80 4.43
N ASP A 96 -2.84 19.33 4.19
CA ASP A 96 -2.18 19.34 2.86
C ASP A 96 -2.53 18.14 1.98
N SER A 97 -3.20 17.11 2.51
CA SER A 97 -3.38 15.84 1.83
C SER A 97 -4.69 15.75 1.04
N ILE A 98 -5.55 16.77 1.08
CA ILE A 98 -6.89 16.61 0.56
C ILE A 98 -7.17 17.52 -0.63
N LYS A 99 -6.90 16.97 -1.78
CA LYS A 99 -7.79 17.19 -2.92
C LYS A 99 -8.94 16.20 -2.78
N THR A 100 -9.90 16.55 -1.94
CA THR A 100 -11.05 15.74 -1.54
C THR A 100 -11.77 15.08 -2.71
N GLU A 101 -11.87 15.77 -3.84
CA GLU A 101 -12.49 15.25 -5.06
C GLU A 101 -11.70 14.09 -5.68
N SER A 102 -10.37 14.16 -5.64
CA SER A 102 -9.53 13.08 -6.16
C SER A 102 -9.66 11.81 -5.32
N LEU A 103 -9.65 11.94 -3.98
CA LEU A 103 -9.86 10.82 -3.06
C LEU A 103 -11.22 10.15 -3.31
N LEU A 104 -12.27 10.94 -3.43
CA LEU A 104 -13.62 10.43 -3.69
C LEU A 104 -13.75 9.76 -5.06
N MET A 105 -13.09 10.31 -6.08
CA MET A 105 -13.11 9.72 -7.43
C MET A 105 -12.45 8.34 -7.44
N ASP A 106 -11.36 8.19 -6.73
CA ASP A 106 -10.63 6.93 -6.64
C ASP A 106 -11.35 5.91 -5.75
N LEU A 107 -11.98 6.34 -4.65
CA LEU A 107 -12.84 5.48 -3.83
C LEU A 107 -14.07 4.98 -4.61
N ARG A 108 -14.67 5.82 -5.47
CA ARG A 108 -15.75 5.41 -6.39
C ARG A 108 -15.27 4.38 -7.44
N THR A 109 -14.01 4.44 -7.82
CA THR A 109 -13.39 3.44 -8.71
C THR A 109 -13.29 2.09 -8.00
N LEU A 110 -13.00 2.10 -6.70
CA LEU A 110 -12.97 0.89 -5.86
C LEU A 110 -14.35 0.25 -5.69
N GLU A 111 -15.42 1.06 -5.54
CA GLU A 111 -16.81 0.56 -5.45
C GLU A 111 -17.23 -0.26 -6.67
N ARG A 112 -16.64 0.02 -7.84
CA ARG A 112 -16.94 -0.67 -9.10
C ARG A 112 -16.08 -1.91 -9.31
N SER A 113 -15.13 -2.19 -8.41
CA SER A 113 -14.25 -3.33 -8.54
C SER A 113 -14.99 -4.62 -8.19
N ASP A 114 -15.12 -5.52 -9.17
CA ASP A 114 -15.64 -6.88 -8.98
C ASP A 114 -14.57 -7.90 -9.38
N CYS A 115 -13.42 -7.85 -8.69
CA CYS A 115 -12.30 -8.74 -8.93
C CYS A 115 -12.12 -9.69 -7.73
N PRO A 116 -12.16 -11.03 -7.93
CA PRO A 116 -12.03 -11.98 -6.84
C PRO A 116 -10.63 -11.97 -6.19
N PHE A 117 -9.64 -11.38 -6.85
CA PHE A 117 -8.25 -11.28 -6.38
C PHE A 117 -7.92 -9.96 -5.69
N ILE A 118 -8.92 -9.10 -5.53
CA ILE A 118 -8.80 -7.81 -4.83
C ILE A 118 -9.70 -7.86 -3.59
N VAL A 119 -9.23 -7.30 -2.48
CA VAL A 119 -10.06 -7.14 -1.28
C VAL A 119 -11.29 -6.31 -1.64
N ARG A 120 -12.47 -6.88 -1.37
CA ARG A 120 -13.73 -6.25 -1.73
C ARG A 120 -13.92 -4.98 -0.90
N PHE A 121 -14.17 -3.89 -1.58
CA PHE A 121 -14.55 -2.62 -0.97
C PHE A 121 -16.06 -2.62 -0.70
N TYR A 122 -16.47 -2.19 0.49
CA TYR A 122 -17.88 -2.10 0.86
C TYR A 122 -18.40 -0.68 0.82
N GLY A 123 -17.59 0.29 1.22
CA GLY A 123 -17.97 1.68 1.23
C GLY A 123 -17.00 2.56 1.99
N VAL A 124 -17.29 3.85 2.01
CA VAL A 124 -16.52 4.86 2.75
C VAL A 124 -17.46 5.71 3.58
N MET A 125 -17.03 6.03 4.79
CA MET A 125 -17.72 6.92 5.70
C MET A 125 -16.77 7.98 6.24
N PHE A 126 -17.33 9.06 6.71
CA PHE A 126 -16.58 10.13 7.36
C PHE A 126 -17.12 10.29 8.79
N ARG A 127 -16.23 10.29 9.77
CA ARG A 127 -16.59 10.43 11.18
C ARG A 127 -15.50 11.19 11.92
N GLN A 128 -15.88 12.27 12.59
CA GLN A 128 -14.98 13.08 13.43
C GLN A 128 -13.68 13.53 12.73
N GLY A 129 -13.77 13.83 11.43
CA GLY A 129 -12.61 14.24 10.63
C GLY A 129 -11.81 13.08 10.03
N ASP A 130 -12.11 11.83 10.40
CA ASP A 130 -11.46 10.63 9.83
C ASP A 130 -12.23 10.09 8.62
N VAL A 131 -11.47 9.54 7.68
CA VAL A 131 -11.99 8.73 6.57
C VAL A 131 -11.96 7.26 6.99
N MET A 132 -13.12 6.61 6.98
CA MET A 132 -13.29 5.20 7.32
C MET A 132 -13.56 4.41 6.05
N ILE A 133 -12.61 3.60 5.61
CA ILE A 133 -12.73 2.73 4.43
C ILE A 133 -13.13 1.34 4.90
N CYS A 134 -14.36 0.93 4.55
CA CYS A 134 -14.91 -0.37 4.91
C CYS A 134 -14.65 -1.39 3.81
N MET A 135 -14.13 -2.55 4.18
CA MET A 135 -13.73 -3.59 3.25
C MET A 135 -13.87 -5.00 3.83
N GLU A 136 -13.76 -5.98 2.96
CA GLU A 136 -13.72 -7.40 3.33
C GLU A 136 -12.59 -7.66 4.34
N VAL A 137 -12.90 -8.46 5.37
CA VAL A 137 -11.88 -8.92 6.31
C VAL A 137 -11.20 -10.18 5.78
N MET A 138 -9.87 -10.22 5.86
CA MET A 138 -9.04 -11.37 5.56
C MET A 138 -8.32 -11.83 6.82
N ASP A 139 -7.86 -13.08 6.85
CA ASP A 139 -7.32 -13.67 8.08
C ASP A 139 -5.93 -13.13 8.43
N ILE A 140 -5.02 -13.02 7.44
CA ILE A 140 -3.64 -12.61 7.70
C ILE A 140 -2.97 -12.00 6.46
N SER A 141 -2.00 -11.08 6.65
CA SER A 141 -1.12 -10.63 5.57
C SER A 141 -0.03 -11.65 5.27
N LEU A 142 0.44 -11.71 4.00
CA LEU A 142 1.55 -12.61 3.65
C LEU A 142 2.85 -12.25 4.38
N ASP A 143 3.04 -10.99 4.78
CA ASP A 143 4.18 -10.58 5.61
C ASP A 143 4.19 -11.28 6.98
N LYS A 144 3.05 -11.41 7.61
CA LYS A 144 2.90 -12.17 8.87
C LYS A 144 2.92 -13.68 8.59
N PHE A 145 2.20 -14.11 7.57
CA PHE A 145 2.03 -15.53 7.25
C PHE A 145 3.35 -16.24 6.95
N TYR A 146 4.20 -15.69 6.07
CA TYR A 146 5.47 -16.35 5.78
C TYR A 146 6.39 -16.43 7.02
N LYS A 147 6.37 -15.41 7.88
CA LYS A 147 7.10 -15.44 9.15
C LYS A 147 6.63 -16.59 10.05
N CYS A 148 5.32 -16.81 10.15
CA CYS A 148 4.76 -17.96 10.87
C CYS A 148 5.24 -19.30 10.25
N VAL A 149 5.23 -19.42 8.92
CA VAL A 149 5.72 -20.62 8.22
C VAL A 149 7.16 -20.93 8.58
N PHE A 150 8.05 -19.93 8.49
CA PHE A 150 9.48 -20.12 8.78
C PHE A 150 9.75 -20.30 10.28
N SER A 151 9.01 -19.63 11.16
CA SER A 151 9.11 -19.86 12.63
C SER A 151 8.70 -21.28 13.01
N ALA A 152 7.78 -21.89 12.28
CA ALA A 152 7.42 -23.30 12.44
C ALA A 152 8.41 -24.29 11.78
N ASN A 153 9.58 -23.81 11.33
CA ASN A 153 10.58 -24.58 10.57
C ASN A 153 10.00 -25.28 9.32
N ARG A 154 9.01 -24.64 8.67
CA ARG A 154 8.41 -25.13 7.44
C ARG A 154 8.89 -24.28 6.27
N LEU A 155 8.72 -24.82 5.06
CA LEU A 155 9.01 -24.13 3.81
C LEU A 155 7.69 -23.79 3.09
N MET A 156 7.71 -22.68 2.35
CA MET A 156 6.61 -22.33 1.47
C MET A 156 6.60 -23.28 0.26
N SER A 157 5.51 -24.03 0.08
CA SER A 157 5.39 -24.95 -1.08
C SER A 157 5.17 -24.18 -2.38
N GLU A 158 5.60 -24.76 -3.50
CA GLU A 158 5.38 -24.13 -4.82
C GLU A 158 3.88 -24.01 -5.17
N ASP A 159 3.00 -24.87 -4.64
CA ASP A 159 1.54 -24.73 -4.82
C ASP A 159 1.02 -23.44 -4.19
N VAL A 160 1.49 -23.11 -2.98
CA VAL A 160 1.15 -21.84 -2.31
C VAL A 160 1.75 -20.67 -3.06
N LEU A 161 3.02 -20.76 -3.50
CA LEU A 161 3.69 -19.72 -4.30
C LEU A 161 3.01 -19.51 -5.66
N TRP A 162 2.52 -20.58 -6.27
CA TRP A 162 1.71 -20.52 -7.49
C TRP A 162 0.42 -19.73 -7.23
N THR A 163 -0.31 -20.07 -6.19
CA THR A 163 -1.59 -19.42 -5.83
C THR A 163 -1.40 -17.92 -5.54
N ILE A 164 -0.34 -17.58 -4.80
CA ILE A 164 0.02 -16.19 -4.54
C ILE A 164 0.31 -15.46 -5.86
N SER A 165 1.16 -16.06 -6.70
CA SER A 165 1.57 -15.46 -7.98
C SER A 165 0.39 -15.27 -8.91
N PHE A 166 -0.45 -16.29 -9.07
CA PHE A 166 -1.63 -16.23 -9.91
C PHE A 166 -2.62 -15.15 -9.45
N SER A 167 -2.91 -15.12 -8.14
CA SER A 167 -3.88 -14.17 -7.58
C SER A 167 -3.39 -12.72 -7.69
N VAL A 168 -2.14 -12.46 -7.31
CA VAL A 168 -1.57 -11.11 -7.32
C VAL A 168 -1.43 -10.57 -8.75
N LEU A 169 -0.96 -11.39 -9.69
CA LEU A 169 -0.82 -10.97 -11.08
C LEU A 169 -2.18 -10.71 -11.76
N ASN A 170 -3.22 -11.52 -11.45
CA ASN A 170 -4.58 -11.25 -11.92
C ASN A 170 -5.13 -9.94 -11.33
N ALA A 171 -4.89 -9.67 -10.04
CA ALA A 171 -5.25 -8.41 -9.42
C ALA A 171 -4.57 -7.22 -10.12
N LEU A 172 -3.26 -7.28 -10.34
CA LEU A 172 -2.50 -6.22 -11.00
C LEU A 172 -2.93 -6.02 -12.48
N ALA A 173 -3.20 -7.11 -13.19
CA ALA A 173 -3.70 -7.06 -14.56
C ALA A 173 -5.09 -6.41 -14.61
N TYR A 174 -6.00 -6.76 -13.70
CA TYR A 174 -7.33 -6.17 -13.58
C TYR A 174 -7.26 -4.67 -13.25
N LEU A 175 -6.48 -4.28 -12.25
CA LEU A 175 -6.28 -2.88 -11.89
C LEU A 175 -5.86 -2.03 -13.09
N ASN A 176 -4.94 -2.55 -13.89
CA ASN A 176 -4.44 -1.81 -15.04
C ASN A 176 -5.41 -1.81 -16.22
N LYS A 177 -5.98 -2.97 -16.57
CA LYS A 177 -6.83 -3.13 -17.74
C LYS A 177 -8.19 -2.50 -17.58
N GLU A 178 -8.85 -2.78 -16.44
CA GLU A 178 -10.25 -2.40 -16.21
C GLU A 178 -10.35 -1.02 -15.50
N LEU A 179 -9.50 -0.78 -14.50
CA LEU A 179 -9.59 0.44 -13.69
C LEU A 179 -8.59 1.52 -14.10
N ARG A 180 -7.60 1.21 -14.97
CA ARG A 180 -6.51 2.12 -15.38
C ARG A 180 -5.68 2.63 -14.20
N VAL A 181 -5.55 1.82 -13.17
CA VAL A 181 -4.82 2.10 -11.95
C VAL A 181 -3.54 1.28 -11.90
N ILE A 182 -2.48 1.86 -11.33
CA ILE A 182 -1.22 1.21 -10.99
C ILE A 182 -1.17 1.11 -9.47
N HIS A 183 -0.78 -0.05 -8.93
CA HIS A 183 -0.84 -0.31 -7.48
C HIS A 183 0.16 0.54 -6.68
N ARG A 184 1.40 0.60 -7.11
CA ARG A 184 2.52 1.40 -6.55
C ARG A 184 3.06 0.98 -5.20
N ASP A 185 2.43 0.03 -4.51
CA ASP A 185 2.84 -0.45 -3.18
C ASP A 185 2.67 -1.97 -3.05
N VAL A 186 3.14 -2.72 -4.05
CA VAL A 186 3.12 -4.19 -4.04
C VAL A 186 4.20 -4.70 -3.09
N LYS A 187 3.76 -5.37 -2.01
CA LYS A 187 4.62 -5.95 -0.96
C LYS A 187 3.85 -7.01 -0.16
N PRO A 188 4.51 -7.91 0.58
CA PRO A 188 3.82 -8.99 1.30
C PRO A 188 2.78 -8.51 2.32
N SER A 189 2.96 -7.32 2.93
CA SER A 189 1.97 -6.76 3.86
C SER A 189 0.67 -6.30 3.21
N ASN A 190 0.66 -6.08 1.89
CA ASN A 190 -0.50 -5.70 1.10
C ASN A 190 -1.10 -6.89 0.31
N MET A 191 -0.57 -8.09 0.51
CA MET A 191 -1.10 -9.35 -0.01
C MET A 191 -1.70 -10.12 1.17
N LEU A 192 -2.98 -10.41 1.11
CA LEU A 192 -3.70 -11.05 2.20
C LEU A 192 -4.10 -12.47 1.82
N ILE A 193 -4.07 -13.40 2.78
CA ILE A 193 -4.51 -14.78 2.60
C ILE A 193 -5.57 -15.13 3.63
N GLY A 194 -6.59 -15.86 3.16
CA GLY A 194 -7.67 -16.36 4.01
C GLY A 194 -7.50 -17.84 4.32
N ARG A 195 -8.15 -18.31 5.41
CA ARG A 195 -8.25 -19.73 5.78
C ARG A 195 -8.86 -20.60 4.68
N ASN A 196 -9.60 -19.99 3.76
CA ASN A 196 -10.14 -20.64 2.56
C ASN A 196 -9.12 -20.78 1.43
N GLY A 197 -7.84 -20.44 1.66
CA GLY A 197 -6.76 -20.49 0.67
C GLY A 197 -6.77 -19.36 -0.37
N LYS A 198 -7.76 -18.46 -0.34
CA LYS A 198 -7.84 -17.35 -1.28
C LYS A 198 -6.83 -16.26 -0.95
N VAL A 199 -6.13 -15.79 -1.96
CA VAL A 199 -5.19 -14.67 -1.86
C VAL A 199 -5.78 -13.45 -2.53
N LYS A 200 -5.70 -12.30 -1.86
CA LYS A 200 -6.21 -11.01 -2.36
C LYS A 200 -5.23 -9.89 -2.13
N LEU A 201 -5.19 -8.95 -3.07
CA LEU A 201 -4.39 -7.74 -3.00
C LEU A 201 -5.21 -6.60 -2.39
N CYS A 202 -4.60 -5.80 -1.49
CA CYS A 202 -5.24 -4.64 -0.86
C CYS A 202 -4.38 -3.37 -0.99
N ASP A 203 -4.91 -2.23 -0.55
CA ASP A 203 -4.21 -0.95 -0.43
C ASP A 203 -3.68 -0.32 -1.73
N PHE A 204 -4.33 -0.56 -2.86
CA PHE A 204 -3.99 0.05 -4.14
C PHE A 204 -4.61 1.45 -4.28
N GLY A 205 -3.91 2.35 -4.98
CA GLY A 205 -4.41 3.68 -5.36
C GLY A 205 -4.46 4.72 -4.22
N ILE A 206 -4.71 4.31 -2.97
CA ILE A 206 -4.85 5.20 -1.81
C ILE A 206 -3.53 5.95 -1.53
N SER A 207 -2.40 5.31 -1.72
CA SER A 207 -1.07 5.93 -1.50
C SER A 207 -0.76 7.06 -2.47
N GLY A 208 -1.24 6.98 -3.71
CA GLY A 208 -1.06 8.01 -4.74
C GLY A 208 -1.98 9.22 -4.54
N ILE A 209 -3.11 9.01 -3.89
CA ILE A 209 -4.15 10.02 -3.65
C ILE A 209 -3.81 10.87 -2.43
N LEU A 210 -3.41 10.21 -1.34
CA LEU A 210 -3.09 10.87 -0.08
C LEU A 210 -1.82 11.73 -0.18
N ARG A 211 -1.09 11.67 -1.32
CA ARG A 211 0.14 12.44 -1.56
C ARG A 211 0.21 13.00 -2.98
N PRO A 212 -0.68 13.92 -3.38
CA PRO A 212 -0.54 14.60 -4.67
C PRO A 212 0.71 15.50 -4.62
N GLY A 213 1.69 15.21 -5.45
CA GLY A 213 2.91 16.00 -5.60
C GLY A 213 4.16 15.47 -4.90
N SER A 214 4.07 14.45 -4.07
CA SER A 214 5.25 13.88 -3.41
C SER A 214 5.86 12.72 -4.22
N VAL A 215 6.42 13.02 -5.38
CA VAL A 215 7.25 12.05 -6.12
C VAL A 215 8.58 11.76 -5.37
N ALA A 216 8.96 12.57 -4.39
CA ALA A 216 10.30 12.52 -3.83
C ALA A 216 10.45 12.46 -2.30
N HIS A 217 9.51 12.87 -1.47
CA HIS A 217 9.88 13.21 -0.09
C HIS A 217 9.20 12.47 1.08
N THR A 218 8.16 11.66 0.85
CA THR A 218 7.46 10.97 1.95
C THR A 218 6.95 9.58 1.59
N VAL A 219 7.66 8.84 0.75
CA VAL A 219 7.45 7.40 0.64
C VAL A 219 7.88 6.80 1.97
N ASP A 220 6.96 6.11 2.65
CA ASP A 220 7.28 5.33 3.84
C ASP A 220 8.56 4.53 3.59
N ALA A 221 9.49 4.58 4.55
CA ALA A 221 10.78 3.91 4.40
C ALA A 221 10.60 2.44 3.98
N GLY A 222 9.56 1.78 4.47
CA GLY A 222 9.21 0.41 4.11
C GLY A 222 8.79 0.20 2.65
N CYS A 223 8.17 1.17 2.01
CA CYS A 223 7.74 1.07 0.60
C CYS A 223 8.92 1.16 -0.38
N ARG A 224 9.99 1.87 0.00
CA ARG A 224 11.19 2.05 -0.85
C ARG A 224 11.95 0.76 -1.11
N TYR A 225 11.82 -0.22 -0.23
CA TYR A 225 12.53 -1.50 -0.33
C TYR A 225 12.11 -2.32 -1.55
N TYR A 226 10.86 -2.21 -1.99
CA TYR A 226 10.30 -2.94 -3.13
C TYR A 226 10.35 -2.14 -4.44
N MET A 227 10.89 -0.93 -4.40
CA MET A 227 10.87 -0.01 -5.54
C MET A 227 11.75 -0.48 -6.68
N ALA A 228 11.25 -0.37 -7.90
CA ALA A 228 11.97 -0.75 -9.11
C ALA A 228 13.14 0.22 -9.41
N PRO A 229 14.24 -0.26 -10.06
CA PRO A 229 15.43 0.56 -10.35
C PRO A 229 15.11 1.88 -11.04
N GLU A 230 14.25 1.89 -12.04
CA GLU A 230 13.84 3.07 -12.79
C GLU A 230 13.07 4.10 -11.95
N ARG A 231 12.62 3.70 -10.76
CA ARG A 231 11.92 4.57 -9.81
C ARG A 231 12.86 5.21 -8.79
N ILE A 232 14.02 4.60 -8.61
CA ILE A 232 15.07 5.05 -7.71
C ILE A 232 16.01 6.01 -8.42
N ASP A 233 16.29 5.77 -9.70
CA ASP A 233 17.21 6.57 -10.50
C ASP A 233 16.56 7.89 -10.94
N PRO A 234 17.02 9.05 -10.41
CA PRO A 234 16.45 10.36 -10.76
C PRO A 234 16.76 10.78 -12.20
N THR A 235 17.71 10.13 -12.87
CA THR A 235 18.10 10.46 -14.26
C THR A 235 17.12 9.86 -15.27
N THR A 236 16.36 8.84 -14.88
CA THR A 236 15.32 8.27 -15.71
C THR A 236 14.05 9.10 -15.55
N ASN A 237 13.74 10.00 -16.47
CA ASN A 237 12.47 10.73 -16.56
C ASN A 237 11.28 9.78 -16.87
N LYS A 238 11.38 8.48 -16.50
CA LYS A 238 10.36 7.48 -16.81
C LYS A 238 9.19 7.63 -15.87
N ARG A 239 8.00 7.77 -16.46
CA ARG A 239 6.73 7.75 -15.72
C ARG A 239 6.55 6.39 -15.05
N TYR A 240 5.83 6.38 -13.95
CA TYR A 240 5.43 5.14 -13.28
C TYR A 240 4.64 4.26 -14.27
N ASP A 241 5.06 3.00 -14.42
CA ASP A 241 4.39 2.01 -15.29
C ASP A 241 4.06 0.76 -14.47
N GLN A 242 3.08 0.00 -14.91
CA GLN A 242 2.70 -1.30 -14.35
C GLN A 242 3.86 -2.30 -14.25
N LYS A 243 4.91 -2.14 -15.07
CA LYS A 243 6.14 -2.94 -14.98
C LYS A 243 6.92 -2.68 -13.68
N SER A 244 6.74 -1.52 -13.03
CA SER A 244 7.31 -1.27 -11.71
C SER A 244 6.62 -2.13 -10.64
N ASP A 245 5.31 -2.37 -10.76
CA ASP A 245 4.59 -3.30 -9.88
C ASP A 245 5.06 -4.75 -10.10
N THR A 246 5.41 -5.13 -11.34
CA THR A 246 6.00 -6.44 -11.64
C THR A 246 7.33 -6.65 -10.91
N TRP A 247 8.20 -5.64 -10.85
CA TRP A 247 9.44 -5.71 -10.07
C TRP A 247 9.14 -5.90 -8.58
N SER A 248 8.26 -5.06 -8.01
CA SER A 248 7.87 -5.13 -6.60
C SER A 248 7.27 -6.50 -6.25
N PHE A 249 6.48 -7.09 -7.15
CA PHE A 249 5.99 -8.45 -7.05
C PHE A 249 7.15 -9.46 -7.01
N GLY A 250 8.13 -9.36 -7.91
CA GLY A 250 9.29 -10.26 -7.94
C GLY A 250 10.10 -10.23 -6.65
N ILE A 251 10.38 -9.04 -6.08
CA ILE A 251 11.03 -8.89 -4.78
C ILE A 251 10.20 -9.54 -3.67
N SER A 252 8.88 -9.31 -3.68
CA SER A 252 7.96 -9.92 -2.71
C SER A 252 7.97 -11.45 -2.79
N MET A 253 8.03 -12.01 -4.00
CA MET A 253 8.08 -13.47 -4.17
C MET A 253 9.38 -14.09 -3.65
N ILE A 254 10.53 -13.43 -3.82
CA ILE A 254 11.78 -13.92 -3.18
C ILE A 254 11.65 -13.90 -1.66
N GLU A 255 11.17 -12.80 -1.08
CA GLU A 255 11.01 -12.66 0.36
C GLU A 255 10.07 -13.74 0.95
N ILE A 256 8.89 -13.93 0.33
CA ILE A 256 7.93 -14.95 0.74
C ILE A 256 8.50 -16.37 0.60
N SER A 257 9.25 -16.62 -0.47
CA SER A 257 9.83 -17.95 -0.76
C SER A 257 10.98 -18.32 0.18
N THR A 258 11.79 -17.34 0.59
CA THR A 258 13.01 -17.58 1.35
C THR A 258 12.90 -17.22 2.83
N GLY A 259 11.82 -16.53 3.23
CA GLY A 259 11.63 -16.00 4.58
C GLY A 259 12.50 -14.78 4.89
N SER A 260 13.25 -14.28 3.89
CA SER A 260 14.20 -13.18 4.08
C SER A 260 14.12 -12.19 2.94
N PHE A 261 14.20 -10.91 3.27
CA PHE A 261 14.27 -9.85 2.27
C PHE A 261 15.59 -9.94 1.48
N PRO A 262 15.57 -9.86 0.12
CA PRO A 262 16.74 -10.22 -0.70
C PRO A 262 17.90 -9.22 -0.66
N TYR A 263 17.70 -8.03 -0.18
CA TYR A 263 18.76 -7.04 0.01
C TYR A 263 19.05 -6.83 1.49
N GLU A 264 20.26 -6.42 1.83
CA GLU A 264 20.56 -6.04 3.21
C GLU A 264 19.67 -4.85 3.62
N ARG A 265 18.89 -5.04 4.68
CA ARG A 265 18.07 -3.95 5.24
C ARG A 265 18.96 -3.00 6.03
N HIS A 266 19.50 -2.02 5.37
CA HIS A 266 20.14 -0.89 6.04
C HIS A 266 19.07 0.05 6.60
N LEU A 267 18.49 -0.30 7.74
CA LEU A 267 17.42 0.44 8.40
C LEU A 267 17.77 1.92 8.65
N LYS A 268 19.07 2.26 8.67
CA LYS A 268 19.60 3.62 8.90
C LYS A 268 20.15 4.27 7.63
N ASP A 269 20.28 3.56 6.51
CA ASP A 269 20.92 4.08 5.30
C ASP A 269 20.20 3.60 4.02
N LEU A 270 19.08 4.25 3.75
CA LEU A 270 18.28 4.01 2.53
C LEU A 270 19.11 4.22 1.24
N PHE A 271 20.14 5.06 1.30
CA PHE A 271 20.99 5.33 0.16
C PHE A 271 21.86 4.12 -0.21
N LYS A 272 22.37 3.38 0.79
CA LYS A 272 23.11 2.12 0.53
C LYS A 272 22.25 1.09 -0.17
N GLN A 273 21.00 0.93 0.27
CA GLN A 273 20.08 0.00 -0.36
C GLN A 273 19.72 0.42 -1.79
N GLN A 274 19.46 1.70 -2.01
CA GLN A 274 19.22 2.21 -3.36
C GLN A 274 20.41 1.92 -4.29
N LYS A 275 21.66 2.08 -3.81
CA LYS A 275 22.85 1.67 -4.54
C LYS A 275 22.88 0.16 -4.84
N GLN A 276 22.48 -0.69 -3.92
CA GLN A 276 22.39 -2.13 -4.17
C GLN A 276 21.40 -2.41 -5.33
N ILE A 277 20.18 -1.86 -5.26
CA ILE A 277 19.16 -2.06 -6.30
C ILE A 277 19.64 -1.53 -7.66
N LEU A 278 20.33 -0.40 -7.69
CA LEU A 278 20.79 0.22 -8.95
C LEU A 278 21.99 -0.51 -9.56
N HIS A 279 22.99 -0.90 -8.75
CA HIS A 279 24.30 -1.32 -9.24
C HIS A 279 24.61 -2.80 -9.11
N GLN A 280 23.98 -3.52 -8.18
CA GLN A 280 24.14 -4.96 -8.07
C GLN A 280 23.21 -5.69 -9.03
N ASP A 281 23.48 -6.96 -9.30
CA ASP A 281 22.58 -7.82 -10.07
C ASP A 281 21.22 -7.95 -9.37
N ALA A 282 20.17 -8.20 -10.15
CA ALA A 282 18.86 -8.48 -9.60
C ALA A 282 18.94 -9.74 -8.71
N PRO A 283 18.28 -9.75 -7.56
CA PRO A 283 18.30 -10.91 -6.68
C PRO A 283 17.63 -12.10 -7.37
N SER A 284 18.06 -13.31 -6.98
CA SER A 284 17.54 -14.56 -7.51
C SER A 284 17.21 -15.53 -6.39
N LEU A 285 16.29 -16.45 -6.66
CA LEU A 285 16.07 -17.60 -5.79
C LEU A 285 17.29 -18.53 -5.78
N PRO A 286 17.61 -19.19 -4.66
CA PRO A 286 18.74 -20.09 -4.57
C PRO A 286 18.58 -21.31 -5.48
N ASP A 287 19.73 -21.83 -5.97
CA ASP A 287 19.82 -23.05 -6.77
C ASP A 287 20.27 -24.24 -5.91
N ASP A 288 19.48 -24.53 -4.89
CA ASP A 288 19.77 -25.57 -3.89
C ASP A 288 18.74 -26.72 -3.89
N GLY A 289 17.94 -26.77 -4.94
CA GLY A 289 16.92 -27.81 -5.12
C GLY A 289 15.58 -27.54 -4.41
N ARG A 290 15.45 -26.45 -3.64
CA ARG A 290 14.18 -26.08 -2.98
C ARG A 290 13.12 -25.63 -3.95
N PHE A 291 13.53 -25.07 -5.07
CA PHE A 291 12.62 -24.47 -6.07
C PHE A 291 12.88 -25.07 -7.45
N SER A 292 11.79 -25.33 -8.18
CA SER A 292 11.90 -25.78 -9.56
C SER A 292 12.59 -24.74 -10.46
N LEU A 293 13.22 -25.19 -11.53
CA LEU A 293 13.82 -24.30 -12.51
C LEU A 293 12.77 -23.35 -13.12
N THR A 294 11.56 -23.85 -13.34
CA THR A 294 10.44 -23.10 -13.93
C THR A 294 10.06 -21.92 -13.01
N TYR A 295 9.92 -22.17 -11.69
CA TYR A 295 9.62 -21.12 -10.74
C TYR A 295 10.75 -20.08 -10.60
N ARG A 296 12.01 -20.54 -10.51
CA ARG A 296 13.17 -19.65 -10.45
C ARG A 296 13.24 -18.72 -11.67
N GLN A 297 13.02 -19.27 -12.87
CA GLN A 297 12.98 -18.48 -14.10
C GLN A 297 11.82 -17.51 -14.16
N PHE A 298 10.64 -17.91 -13.66
CA PHE A 298 9.47 -17.04 -13.54
C PHE A 298 9.77 -15.81 -12.71
N VAL A 299 10.30 -15.98 -11.50
CA VAL A 299 10.67 -14.87 -10.61
C VAL A 299 11.76 -13.99 -11.24
N GLN A 300 12.76 -14.60 -11.90
CA GLN A 300 13.83 -13.87 -12.56
C GLN A 300 13.33 -13.02 -13.74
N ARG A 301 12.26 -13.45 -14.43
CA ARG A 301 11.61 -12.62 -15.46
C ARG A 301 10.97 -11.39 -14.88
N ALA A 302 10.33 -11.48 -13.72
CA ALA A 302 9.78 -10.33 -13.01
C ALA A 302 10.84 -9.32 -12.58
N LEU A 303 12.07 -9.79 -12.34
CA LEU A 303 13.19 -9.00 -11.84
C LEU A 303 14.19 -8.55 -12.93
N LYS A 304 13.75 -8.40 -14.18
CA LYS A 304 14.57 -7.76 -15.21
C LYS A 304 14.80 -6.29 -14.85
N LYS A 305 16.08 -5.88 -14.73
CA LYS A 305 16.43 -4.51 -14.34
C LYS A 305 16.05 -3.48 -15.41
N LYS A 306 16.23 -3.82 -16.68
CA LYS A 306 15.77 -2.97 -17.78
C LYS A 306 14.25 -3.07 -17.89
N VAL A 307 13.57 -1.93 -17.80
CA VAL A 307 12.10 -1.85 -17.89
C VAL A 307 11.57 -2.43 -19.19
N GLU A 308 12.32 -2.24 -20.27
CA GLU A 308 11.95 -2.71 -21.60
C GLU A 308 11.83 -4.25 -21.63
N ASP A 309 12.76 -4.95 -20.98
CA ASP A 309 12.87 -6.42 -20.94
C ASP A 309 11.93 -7.05 -19.88
N ARG A 310 11.40 -6.22 -18.95
CA ARG A 310 10.51 -6.70 -17.89
C ARG A 310 9.10 -6.86 -18.42
N PRO A 311 8.47 -8.03 -18.22
CA PRO A 311 7.08 -8.26 -18.65
C PRO A 311 6.10 -7.45 -17.81
N LYS A 312 4.95 -7.14 -18.40
CA LYS A 312 3.79 -6.62 -17.71
C LYS A 312 3.09 -7.73 -16.92
N PRO A 313 2.28 -7.42 -15.87
CA PRO A 313 1.59 -8.45 -15.07
C PRO A 313 0.81 -9.46 -15.92
N TYR A 314 0.04 -9.01 -16.91
CA TYR A 314 -0.74 -9.91 -17.77
C TYR A 314 0.14 -10.82 -18.67
N GLN A 315 1.37 -10.41 -18.99
CA GLN A 315 2.31 -11.23 -19.75
C GLN A 315 2.93 -12.33 -18.88
N LEU A 316 3.14 -12.06 -17.58
CA LEU A 316 3.59 -13.09 -16.64
C LEU A 316 2.52 -14.15 -16.37
N LEU A 317 1.24 -13.85 -16.51
CA LEU A 317 0.17 -14.85 -16.42
C LEU A 317 0.27 -15.93 -17.53
N GLU A 318 0.92 -15.60 -18.65
CA GLU A 318 1.18 -16.53 -19.74
C GLU A 318 2.44 -17.39 -19.54
N ASP A 319 3.12 -17.24 -18.41
CA ASP A 319 4.34 -17.96 -18.10
C ASP A 319 4.10 -19.47 -17.88
N THR A 320 5.09 -20.29 -18.25
CA THR A 320 5.04 -21.74 -18.11
C THR A 320 4.74 -22.16 -16.66
N PHE A 321 5.33 -21.47 -15.67
CA PHE A 321 5.09 -21.75 -14.27
C PHE A 321 3.61 -21.65 -13.89
N LEU A 322 2.89 -20.63 -14.41
CA LEU A 322 1.48 -20.43 -14.11
C LEU A 322 0.53 -21.25 -14.99
N LYS A 323 0.98 -21.67 -16.17
CA LYS A 323 0.20 -22.55 -17.07
C LYS A 323 0.19 -24.00 -16.63
N GLU A 324 1.20 -24.43 -15.89
CA GLU A 324 1.22 -25.76 -15.30
C GLU A 324 0.18 -25.81 -14.16
N GLN A 325 -0.93 -26.53 -14.39
CA GLN A 325 -1.94 -26.76 -13.35
C GLN A 325 -1.38 -27.70 -12.26
N ARG A 326 -0.80 -27.14 -11.23
CA ARG A 326 -0.19 -27.91 -10.12
C ARG A 326 -0.93 -27.78 -8.80
N HIS A 327 -1.96 -26.93 -8.71
CA HIS A 327 -2.55 -26.61 -7.42
C HIS A 327 -3.75 -27.51 -7.09
N CYS A 328 -3.71 -28.06 -5.91
CA CYS A 328 -4.86 -28.67 -5.26
C CYS A 328 -5.34 -27.69 -4.18
N GLU A 329 -6.51 -27.07 -4.39
CA GLU A 329 -7.08 -26.10 -3.42
C GLU A 329 -7.13 -26.68 -2.00
N SER A 330 -7.44 -27.97 -1.85
CA SER A 330 -7.52 -28.64 -0.56
C SER A 330 -6.17 -28.66 0.16
N ASN A 331 -5.06 -28.79 -0.57
CA ASN A 331 -3.71 -28.77 0.01
C ASN A 331 -3.35 -27.36 0.52
N ILE A 332 -3.72 -26.34 -0.22
CA ILE A 332 -3.49 -24.94 0.15
C ILE A 332 -4.28 -24.59 1.41
N VAL A 333 -5.59 -24.91 1.42
CA VAL A 333 -6.47 -24.70 2.57
C VAL A 333 -5.92 -25.41 3.82
N ARG A 334 -5.50 -26.67 3.69
CA ARG A 334 -4.89 -27.43 4.79
C ARG A 334 -3.62 -26.76 5.28
N PHE A 335 -2.70 -26.41 4.37
CA PHE A 335 -1.43 -25.77 4.72
C PHE A 335 -1.65 -24.44 5.47
N VAL A 336 -2.57 -23.59 4.99
CA VAL A 336 -2.87 -22.30 5.63
C VAL A 336 -3.47 -22.52 7.03
N ASN A 337 -4.43 -23.42 7.18
CA ASN A 337 -5.04 -23.69 8.47
C ASN A 337 -4.06 -24.29 9.46
N ASP A 338 -3.23 -25.25 9.05
CA ASP A 338 -2.18 -25.83 9.89
C ASP A 338 -1.22 -24.77 10.46
N ILE A 339 -0.84 -23.76 9.65
CA ILE A 339 0.00 -22.68 10.11
C ILE A 339 -0.73 -21.76 11.08
N LEU A 340 -1.96 -21.33 10.73
CA LEU A 340 -2.71 -20.38 11.55
C LEU A 340 -3.17 -20.96 12.89
N ASP A 341 -3.48 -22.24 12.94
CA ASP A 341 -3.91 -22.92 14.18
C ASP A 341 -2.73 -23.10 15.14
N ASN A 342 -1.54 -23.41 14.62
CA ASN A 342 -0.33 -23.55 15.44
C ASN A 342 0.21 -22.19 15.95
N THR A 343 -0.09 -21.07 15.27
CA THR A 343 0.35 -19.72 15.70
C THR A 343 -0.62 -19.06 16.67
N SER A 344 -1.86 -19.52 16.77
CA SER A 344 -2.87 -18.99 17.70
C SER A 344 -2.77 -19.59 19.11
N ALA A 345 -1.84 -20.51 19.33
CA ALA A 345 -1.65 -21.21 20.60
C ALA A 345 -0.58 -20.58 21.51
N ASP A 346 0.13 -19.55 21.02
CA ASP A 346 1.10 -18.71 21.77
C ASP A 346 0.55 -17.28 21.94
#